data_62cb6f2181b05fb4547281543d973f19
#
_entry.id   62cb6f2181b05fb4547281543d973f19
#
_cell.length_a   1.000
_cell.length_b   1.000
_cell.length_c   1.000
_cell.angle_alpha   90.00
_cell.angle_beta   90.00
_cell.angle_gamma   90.00
#
_symmetry.space_group_name_H-M   'P 1'
#
loop_
_entity.id
_entity.type
_entity.pdbx_description
1 polymer ?
#
loop_
_entity_poly.entity_id
_entity_poly.type
_entity_poly.pdbx_seq_one_letter_code
_entity_poly.pdbx_strand_id
1 'polypeptide(L)'
;MKPSGKKRIPEPVAIPAVRSKGEAAEYARSLIEASLDPLVTISPEGKITDVNEATIKVTGVLREELIGTDFSNYFTEPERAREGYQQVFAQGSVTDYPLTIRHGNRHLTEVLYNASVYRDARGGVLGVFAAARDVTAQKRAEAEIAEQRSKELERLAELERFQKLTVGRELKMIELKKEIEDLKQGPGKE
;
A
#
# COMPACT_ATOMS: atom_id res chain seq x y z
N MET A 1 -12.30 -38.55 30.65
CA MET A 1 -11.13 -37.73 30.27
C MET A 1 -10.56 -38.27 28.97
N LYS A 2 -10.74 -37.53 27.84
CA LYS A 2 -10.13 -37.91 26.56
C LYS A 2 -8.79 -37.16 26.43
N PRO A 3 -7.69 -37.79 25.97
CA PRO A 3 -6.40 -37.13 25.85
C PRO A 3 -6.42 -36.16 24.66
N SER A 4 -5.98 -34.96 24.94
CA SER A 4 -5.77 -33.84 23.97
C SER A 4 -4.75 -34.28 22.92
N GLY A 5 -5.19 -34.34 21.66
CA GLY A 5 -4.32 -34.63 20.52
C GLY A 5 -3.36 -33.46 20.27
N LYS A 6 -2.09 -33.61 20.64
CA LYS A 6 -1.02 -32.70 20.21
C LYS A 6 -0.90 -32.78 18.69
N LYS A 7 -1.27 -31.69 17.98
CA LYS A 7 -0.91 -31.50 16.57
C LYS A 7 0.60 -31.58 16.43
N ARG A 8 1.10 -32.65 15.81
CA ARG A 8 2.52 -32.71 15.41
C ARG A 8 2.79 -31.60 14.40
N ILE A 9 3.72 -30.72 14.74
CA ILE A 9 4.35 -29.81 13.79
C ILE A 9 5.13 -30.71 12.83
N PRO A 10 4.94 -30.62 11.49
CA PRO A 10 5.73 -31.38 10.55
C PRO A 10 7.22 -31.06 10.75
N GLU A 11 8.08 -32.08 10.75
CA GLU A 11 9.52 -31.89 10.80
C GLU A 11 9.97 -30.98 9.62
N PRO A 12 10.94 -30.08 9.84
CA PRO A 12 11.46 -29.25 8.77
C PRO A 12 12.03 -30.16 7.67
N VAL A 13 11.45 -30.09 6.49
CA VAL A 13 11.97 -30.75 5.30
C VAL A 13 13.38 -30.21 5.07
N ALA A 14 14.39 -31.06 5.12
CA ALA A 14 15.77 -30.68 4.85
C ALA A 14 15.81 -30.06 3.42
N ILE A 15 16.26 -28.80 3.31
CA ILE A 15 16.45 -28.15 2.03
C ILE A 15 17.50 -28.98 1.27
N PRO A 16 17.16 -29.60 0.11
CA PRO A 16 18.12 -30.40 -0.62
C PRO A 16 19.29 -29.51 -1.04
N ALA A 17 20.50 -29.92 -0.70
CA ALA A 17 21.71 -29.24 -1.17
C ALA A 17 21.70 -29.29 -2.71
N VAL A 18 21.59 -28.11 -3.34
CA VAL A 18 21.56 -28.00 -4.81
C VAL A 18 22.85 -28.56 -5.38
N ARG A 19 22.74 -29.69 -6.09
CA ARG A 19 23.91 -30.49 -6.54
C ARG A 19 24.36 -30.19 -7.97
N SER A 20 23.52 -29.54 -8.78
CA SER A 20 23.84 -29.21 -10.19
C SER A 20 23.37 -27.81 -10.59
N LYS A 21 23.95 -27.27 -11.67
CA LYS A 21 23.50 -25.98 -12.24
C LYS A 21 22.02 -26.02 -12.66
N GLY A 22 21.53 -27.16 -13.15
CA GLY A 22 20.13 -27.33 -13.56
C GLY A 22 19.19 -27.27 -12.37
N GLU A 23 19.50 -28.02 -11.29
CA GLU A 23 18.69 -28.01 -10.05
C GLU A 23 18.66 -26.62 -9.39
N ALA A 24 19.77 -25.87 -9.46
CA ALA A 24 19.83 -24.48 -8.96
C ALA A 24 18.89 -23.57 -9.74
N ALA A 25 18.86 -23.71 -11.05
CA ALA A 25 17.99 -22.91 -11.93
C ALA A 25 16.50 -23.24 -11.69
N GLU A 26 16.16 -24.52 -11.59
CA GLU A 26 14.78 -24.95 -11.27
C GLU A 26 14.32 -24.48 -9.90
N TYR A 27 15.19 -24.57 -8.91
CA TYR A 27 14.88 -24.08 -7.57
C TYR A 27 14.65 -22.55 -7.57
N ALA A 28 15.55 -21.78 -8.21
CA ALA A 28 15.38 -20.33 -8.34
C ALA A 28 14.06 -19.98 -9.06
N ARG A 29 13.75 -20.69 -10.16
CA ARG A 29 12.50 -20.51 -10.88
C ARG A 29 11.28 -20.79 -10.00
N SER A 30 11.30 -21.89 -9.26
CA SER A 30 10.23 -22.26 -8.33
C SER A 30 9.98 -21.18 -7.26
N LEU A 31 11.04 -20.56 -6.73
CA LEU A 31 10.90 -19.46 -5.76
C LEU A 31 10.28 -18.21 -6.40
N ILE A 32 10.67 -17.87 -7.61
CA ILE A 32 10.11 -16.74 -8.36
C ILE A 32 8.62 -16.96 -8.64
N GLU A 33 8.26 -18.17 -9.09
CA GLU A 33 6.85 -18.52 -9.34
C GLU A 33 6.00 -18.60 -8.09
N ALA A 34 6.58 -18.96 -6.94
CA ALA A 34 5.88 -19.04 -5.66
C ALA A 34 5.63 -17.65 -5.02
N SER A 35 6.25 -16.60 -5.54
CA SER A 35 6.04 -15.23 -5.04
C SER A 35 4.59 -14.79 -5.28
N LEU A 36 3.97 -14.22 -4.24
CA LEU A 36 2.64 -13.60 -4.34
C LEU A 36 2.70 -12.21 -4.97
N ASP A 37 3.85 -11.54 -4.87
CA ASP A 37 4.06 -10.27 -5.55
C ASP A 37 4.36 -10.50 -7.03
N PRO A 38 3.76 -9.71 -7.94
CA PRO A 38 4.16 -9.65 -9.34
C PRO A 38 5.65 -9.36 -9.50
N LEU A 39 6.36 -10.27 -10.16
CA LEU A 39 7.78 -10.13 -10.46
C LEU A 39 7.99 -10.07 -11.95
N VAL A 40 8.86 -9.16 -12.39
CA VAL A 40 9.19 -8.96 -13.80
C VAL A 40 10.67 -8.65 -13.97
N THR A 41 11.27 -9.19 -15.02
CA THR A 41 12.59 -8.74 -15.52
C THR A 41 12.40 -7.93 -16.80
N ILE A 42 13.15 -6.84 -16.92
CA ILE A 42 13.01 -5.86 -17.99
C ILE A 42 14.40 -5.61 -18.58
N SER A 43 14.50 -5.68 -19.91
CA SER A 43 15.76 -5.39 -20.63
C SER A 43 16.11 -3.91 -20.55
N PRO A 44 17.39 -3.52 -20.88
CA PRO A 44 17.80 -2.11 -20.93
C PRO A 44 16.94 -1.26 -21.89
N GLU A 45 16.26 -1.87 -22.85
CA GLU A 45 15.37 -1.20 -23.82
C GLU A 45 13.92 -1.07 -23.29
N GLY A 46 13.65 -1.48 -22.05
CA GLY A 46 12.32 -1.40 -21.45
C GLY A 46 11.38 -2.53 -21.85
N LYS A 47 11.91 -3.64 -22.40
CA LYS A 47 11.11 -4.78 -22.80
C LYS A 47 11.04 -5.84 -21.69
N ILE A 48 9.88 -6.41 -21.47
CA ILE A 48 9.69 -7.53 -20.55
C ILE A 48 10.46 -8.74 -21.08
N THR A 49 11.32 -9.33 -20.25
CA THR A 49 12.11 -10.52 -20.59
C THR A 49 11.62 -11.76 -19.86
N ASP A 50 11.08 -11.62 -18.66
CA ASP A 50 10.42 -12.71 -17.93
C ASP A 50 9.43 -12.16 -16.90
N VAL A 51 8.44 -12.99 -16.51
CA VAL A 51 7.41 -12.68 -15.51
C VAL A 51 7.10 -13.93 -14.70
N ASN A 52 6.57 -13.74 -13.48
CA ASN A 52 6.02 -14.84 -12.69
C ASN A 52 4.50 -14.96 -12.85
N GLU A 53 3.93 -15.99 -12.25
CA GLU A 53 2.48 -16.26 -12.27
C GLU A 53 1.65 -15.10 -11.67
N ALA A 54 2.16 -14.42 -10.64
CA ALA A 54 1.47 -13.27 -10.05
C ALA A 54 1.34 -12.09 -11.02
N THR A 55 2.33 -11.90 -11.90
CA THR A 55 2.27 -10.86 -12.95
C THR A 55 1.20 -11.18 -13.98
N ILE A 56 1.07 -12.45 -14.39
CA ILE A 56 0.00 -12.91 -15.28
C ILE A 56 -1.38 -12.63 -14.67
N LYS A 57 -1.54 -12.95 -13.38
CA LYS A 57 -2.80 -12.73 -12.65
C LYS A 57 -3.18 -11.26 -12.53
N VAL A 58 -2.23 -10.40 -12.20
CA VAL A 58 -2.52 -8.96 -11.98
C VAL A 58 -2.75 -8.21 -13.30
N THR A 59 -2.13 -8.63 -14.40
CA THR A 59 -2.32 -8.02 -15.72
C THR A 59 -3.48 -8.64 -16.51
N GLY A 60 -3.76 -9.92 -16.26
CA GLY A 60 -4.72 -10.70 -17.04
C GLY A 60 -4.22 -11.04 -18.46
N VAL A 61 -2.91 -11.00 -18.68
CA VAL A 61 -2.25 -11.22 -19.97
C VAL A 61 -1.31 -12.42 -19.83
N LEU A 62 -1.32 -13.30 -20.83
CA LEU A 62 -0.48 -14.50 -20.83
C LEU A 62 1.02 -14.15 -20.90
N ARG A 63 1.86 -15.03 -20.37
CA ARG A 63 3.33 -14.85 -20.36
C ARG A 63 3.88 -14.60 -21.76
N GLU A 64 3.46 -15.38 -22.73
CA GLU A 64 3.92 -15.32 -24.11
C GLU A 64 3.58 -13.99 -24.78
N GLU A 65 2.47 -13.37 -24.37
CA GLU A 65 2.01 -12.07 -24.85
C GLU A 65 2.70 -10.90 -24.09
N LEU A 66 3.13 -11.12 -22.85
CA LEU A 66 3.85 -10.14 -22.05
C LEU A 66 5.31 -9.99 -22.50
N ILE A 67 5.99 -11.12 -22.75
CA ILE A 67 7.42 -11.13 -23.10
C ILE A 67 7.64 -10.37 -24.43
N GLY A 68 8.65 -9.49 -24.44
CA GLY A 68 9.01 -8.66 -25.59
C GLY A 68 8.21 -7.37 -25.72
N THR A 69 7.13 -7.19 -24.95
CA THR A 69 6.37 -5.94 -24.95
C THR A 69 7.01 -4.89 -24.04
N ASP A 70 6.61 -3.63 -24.21
CA ASP A 70 7.03 -2.54 -23.35
C ASP A 70 6.33 -2.68 -21.99
N PHE A 71 7.10 -2.73 -20.90
CA PHE A 71 6.58 -2.93 -19.55
C PHE A 71 5.61 -1.82 -19.12
N SER A 72 5.81 -0.60 -19.61
CA SER A 72 5.00 0.55 -19.24
C SER A 72 3.54 0.48 -19.75
N ASN A 73 3.26 -0.36 -20.75
CA ASN A 73 1.93 -0.50 -21.34
C ASN A 73 0.89 -1.04 -20.35
N TYR A 74 1.32 -1.68 -19.29
CA TYR A 74 0.45 -2.31 -18.29
C TYR A 74 0.10 -1.40 -17.13
N PHE A 75 0.56 -0.15 -17.15
CA PHE A 75 0.24 0.86 -16.13
C PHE A 75 -0.77 1.89 -16.66
N THR A 76 -1.48 2.53 -15.75
CA THR A 76 -2.40 3.62 -16.10
C THR A 76 -1.68 4.87 -16.57
N GLU A 77 -0.46 5.08 -16.05
CA GLU A 77 0.43 6.20 -16.35
C GLU A 77 1.77 5.66 -16.92
N PRO A 78 1.83 5.32 -18.24
CA PRO A 78 3.02 4.72 -18.84
C PRO A 78 4.28 5.59 -18.70
N GLU A 79 4.14 6.90 -18.82
CA GLU A 79 5.28 7.83 -18.71
C GLU A 79 5.88 7.81 -17.30
N ARG A 80 5.03 7.79 -16.27
CA ARG A 80 5.47 7.67 -14.87
C ARG A 80 6.19 6.35 -14.61
N ALA A 81 5.70 5.26 -15.20
CA ALA A 81 6.38 3.96 -15.12
C ALA A 81 7.77 4.03 -15.76
N ARG A 82 7.92 4.70 -16.92
CA ARG A 82 9.23 4.91 -17.57
C ARG A 82 10.16 5.78 -16.75
N GLU A 83 9.67 6.83 -16.10
CA GLU A 83 10.45 7.67 -15.19
C GLU A 83 11.02 6.84 -14.04
N GLY A 84 10.20 6.03 -13.36
CA GLY A 84 10.64 5.12 -12.31
C GLY A 84 11.70 4.15 -12.80
N TYR A 85 11.51 3.57 -14.00
CA TYR A 85 12.47 2.70 -14.63
C TYR A 85 13.81 3.40 -14.93
N GLN A 86 13.79 4.63 -15.44
CA GLN A 86 15.01 5.42 -15.70
C GLN A 86 15.77 5.73 -14.41
N GLN A 87 15.04 6.00 -13.31
CA GLN A 87 15.65 6.20 -11.99
C GLN A 87 16.41 4.97 -11.52
N VAL A 88 15.93 3.75 -11.81
CA VAL A 88 16.64 2.51 -11.46
C VAL A 88 18.02 2.47 -12.11
N PHE A 89 18.16 2.86 -13.38
CA PHE A 89 19.46 2.90 -14.03
C PHE A 89 20.37 4.00 -13.50
N ALA A 90 19.81 5.16 -13.15
CA ALA A 90 20.57 6.29 -12.63
C ALA A 90 21.07 6.06 -11.20
N GLN A 91 20.25 5.41 -10.36
CA GLN A 91 20.49 5.26 -8.92
C GLN A 91 20.85 3.82 -8.51
N GLY A 92 20.72 2.85 -9.41
CA GLY A 92 20.92 1.42 -9.15
C GLY A 92 19.68 0.71 -8.63
N SER A 93 18.78 1.40 -7.96
CA SER A 93 17.51 0.87 -7.45
C SER A 93 16.48 1.98 -7.21
N VAL A 94 15.21 1.57 -7.10
CA VAL A 94 14.10 2.41 -6.65
C VAL A 94 13.23 1.59 -5.69
N THR A 95 12.71 2.22 -4.65
CA THR A 95 11.83 1.59 -3.66
C THR A 95 10.56 2.39 -3.47
N ASP A 96 9.47 1.68 -3.19
CA ASP A 96 8.14 2.22 -2.86
C ASP A 96 7.63 3.27 -3.87
N TYR A 97 7.99 3.10 -5.16
CA TYR A 97 7.54 3.99 -6.21
C TYR A 97 6.08 3.69 -6.56
N PRO A 98 5.15 4.64 -6.36
CA PRO A 98 3.72 4.37 -6.51
C PRO A 98 3.31 4.34 -7.98
N LEU A 99 2.73 3.22 -8.39
CA LEU A 99 2.16 2.99 -9.73
C LEU A 99 0.80 2.32 -9.61
N THR A 100 0.05 2.29 -10.72
CA THR A 100 -1.23 1.56 -10.82
C THR A 100 -1.20 0.66 -12.04
N ILE A 101 -1.30 -0.66 -11.80
CA ILE A 101 -1.41 -1.66 -12.87
C ILE A 101 -2.84 -1.70 -13.37
N ARG A 102 -2.99 -1.80 -14.68
CA ARG A 102 -4.27 -1.96 -15.37
C ARG A 102 -4.40 -3.39 -15.88
N HIS A 103 -5.33 -4.15 -15.31
CA HIS A 103 -5.71 -5.47 -15.78
C HIS A 103 -6.50 -5.39 -17.09
N GLY A 104 -6.44 -6.45 -17.91
CA GLY A 104 -7.17 -6.54 -19.19
C GLY A 104 -8.68 -6.30 -19.09
N ASN A 105 -9.32 -6.66 -17.97
CA ASN A 105 -10.74 -6.38 -17.68
C ASN A 105 -11.01 -4.98 -17.09
N ARG A 106 -10.02 -4.07 -17.12
CA ARG A 106 -10.04 -2.70 -16.56
C ARG A 106 -10.02 -2.62 -15.04
N HIS A 107 -9.80 -3.70 -14.32
CA HIS A 107 -9.52 -3.63 -12.88
C HIS A 107 -8.20 -2.91 -12.66
N LEU A 108 -8.14 -2.07 -11.61
CA LEU A 108 -6.96 -1.30 -11.24
C LEU A 108 -6.39 -1.83 -9.93
N THR A 109 -5.09 -2.07 -9.93
CA THR A 109 -4.34 -2.52 -8.74
C THR A 109 -3.28 -1.47 -8.41
N GLU A 110 -3.40 -0.85 -7.25
CA GLU A 110 -2.39 0.09 -6.76
C GLU A 110 -1.20 -0.68 -6.21
N VAL A 111 -0.01 -0.35 -6.68
CA VAL A 111 1.21 -1.06 -6.32
C VAL A 111 2.31 -0.12 -5.88
N LEU A 112 3.19 -0.62 -5.00
CA LEU A 112 4.50 -0.04 -4.74
C LEU A 112 5.52 -0.83 -5.54
N TYR A 113 6.14 -0.15 -6.50
CA TYR A 113 7.16 -0.71 -7.39
C TYR A 113 8.52 -0.60 -6.72
N ASN A 114 9.18 -1.76 -6.56
CA ASN A 114 10.54 -1.90 -6.06
C ASN A 114 11.38 -2.55 -7.15
N ALA A 115 12.44 -1.91 -7.55
CA ALA A 115 13.24 -2.38 -8.66
C ALA A 115 14.73 -2.13 -8.45
N SER A 116 15.56 -3.00 -9.00
CA SER A 116 17.01 -2.87 -8.99
C SER A 116 17.63 -3.38 -10.28
N VAL A 117 18.78 -2.84 -10.65
CA VAL A 117 19.57 -3.39 -11.76
C VAL A 117 20.15 -4.74 -11.36
N TYR A 118 20.06 -5.71 -12.26
CA TYR A 118 20.81 -6.96 -12.11
C TYR A 118 21.91 -7.08 -13.16
N ARG A 119 22.97 -7.79 -12.78
CA ARG A 119 24.24 -7.77 -13.53
C ARG A 119 24.71 -9.17 -13.83
N ASP A 120 25.50 -9.31 -14.88
CA ASP A 120 26.24 -10.54 -15.17
C ASP A 120 27.46 -10.72 -14.24
N ALA A 121 28.13 -11.85 -14.36
CA ALA A 121 29.33 -12.16 -13.58
C ALA A 121 30.51 -11.21 -13.83
N ARG A 122 30.47 -10.41 -14.89
CA ARG A 122 31.48 -9.40 -15.28
C ARG A 122 31.10 -7.98 -14.84
N GLY A 123 29.93 -7.82 -14.18
CA GLY A 123 29.40 -6.53 -13.72
C GLY A 123 28.60 -5.76 -14.77
N GLY A 124 28.43 -6.31 -15.98
CA GLY A 124 27.59 -5.72 -17.03
C GLY A 124 26.10 -5.72 -16.62
N VAL A 125 25.40 -4.60 -16.83
CA VAL A 125 23.96 -4.52 -16.55
C VAL A 125 23.20 -5.34 -17.59
N LEU A 126 22.47 -6.35 -17.12
CA LEU A 126 21.61 -7.20 -17.95
C LEU A 126 20.18 -6.64 -18.05
N GLY A 127 19.75 -5.86 -17.07
CA GLY A 127 18.42 -5.29 -17.03
C GLY A 127 18.00 -4.88 -15.62
N VAL A 128 16.71 -4.78 -15.44
CA VAL A 128 16.04 -4.45 -14.16
C VAL A 128 15.22 -5.64 -13.70
N PHE A 129 15.38 -6.03 -12.45
CA PHE A 129 14.47 -6.92 -11.74
C PHE A 129 13.53 -6.06 -10.90
N ALA A 130 12.24 -6.27 -11.04
CA ALA A 130 11.22 -5.49 -10.35
C ALA A 130 10.16 -6.36 -9.69
N ALA A 131 9.70 -5.88 -8.53
CA ALA A 131 8.55 -6.41 -7.79
C ALA A 131 7.50 -5.30 -7.62
N ALA A 132 6.23 -5.65 -7.76
CA ALA A 132 5.11 -4.74 -7.58
C ALA A 132 4.23 -5.24 -6.44
N ARG A 133 4.39 -4.67 -5.23
CA ARG A 133 3.56 -5.03 -4.07
C ARG A 133 2.18 -4.41 -4.19
N ASP A 134 1.13 -5.22 -4.16
CA ASP A 134 -0.25 -4.74 -4.09
C ASP A 134 -0.53 -4.07 -2.74
N VAL A 135 -0.89 -2.80 -2.77
CA VAL A 135 -1.26 -1.99 -1.60
C VAL A 135 -2.71 -1.48 -1.68
N THR A 136 -3.50 -2.03 -2.60
CA THR A 136 -4.88 -1.57 -2.83
C THR A 136 -5.74 -1.70 -1.57
N ALA A 137 -5.68 -2.86 -0.90
CA ALA A 137 -6.43 -3.08 0.34
C ALA A 137 -5.93 -2.19 1.49
N GLN A 138 -4.62 -2.03 1.61
CA GLN A 138 -4.02 -1.16 2.63
C GLN A 138 -4.46 0.29 2.44
N LYS A 139 -4.35 0.83 1.22
CA LYS A 139 -4.75 2.22 0.93
C LYS A 139 -6.24 2.46 1.14
N ARG A 140 -7.10 1.50 0.82
CA ARG A 140 -8.53 1.59 1.11
C ARG A 140 -8.79 1.67 2.61
N ALA A 141 -8.17 0.82 3.40
CA ALA A 141 -8.30 0.84 4.85
C ALA A 141 -7.78 2.17 5.46
N GLU A 142 -6.65 2.67 4.97
CA GLU A 142 -6.11 3.96 5.39
C GLU A 142 -7.07 5.12 5.05
N ALA A 143 -7.66 5.12 3.87
CA ALA A 143 -8.65 6.12 3.45
C ALA A 143 -9.93 6.06 4.32
N GLU A 144 -10.44 4.87 4.62
CA GLU A 144 -11.59 4.70 5.51
C GLU A 144 -11.32 5.23 6.93
N ILE A 145 -10.13 4.91 7.48
CA ILE A 145 -9.72 5.41 8.79
C ILE A 145 -9.59 6.95 8.78
N ALA A 146 -9.02 7.52 7.72
CA ALA A 146 -8.88 8.96 7.58
C ALA A 146 -10.25 9.66 7.51
N GLU A 147 -11.19 9.10 6.76
CA GLU A 147 -12.56 9.61 6.66
C GLU A 147 -13.30 9.53 8.01
N GLN A 148 -13.18 8.42 8.72
CA GLN A 148 -13.78 8.27 10.06
C GLN A 148 -13.21 9.28 11.06
N ARG A 149 -11.89 9.49 11.05
CA ARG A 149 -11.24 10.50 11.89
C ARG A 149 -11.72 11.91 11.59
N SER A 150 -11.87 12.25 10.31
CA SER A 150 -12.39 13.56 9.89
C SER A 150 -13.81 13.79 10.42
N LYS A 151 -14.70 12.81 10.26
CA LYS A 151 -16.08 12.88 10.78
C LYS A 151 -16.13 13.01 12.31
N GLU A 152 -15.25 12.30 13.01
CA GLU A 152 -15.18 12.39 14.48
C GLU A 152 -14.68 13.76 14.95
N LEU A 153 -13.68 14.32 14.30
CA LEU A 153 -13.19 15.67 14.59
C LEU A 153 -14.27 16.73 14.34
N GLU A 154 -15.05 16.61 13.26
CA GLU A 154 -16.17 17.50 13.00
C GLU A 154 -17.23 17.41 14.12
N ARG A 155 -17.57 16.19 14.53
CA ARG A 155 -18.51 15.96 15.65
C ARG A 155 -18.03 16.59 16.96
N LEU A 156 -16.75 16.40 17.30
CA LEU A 156 -16.16 16.99 18.50
C LEU A 156 -16.22 18.52 18.43
N ALA A 157 -15.90 19.11 17.30
CA ALA A 157 -15.96 20.55 17.10
C ALA A 157 -17.40 21.10 17.25
N GLU A 158 -18.41 20.37 16.76
CA GLU A 158 -19.82 20.72 16.98
C GLU A 158 -20.23 20.65 18.44
N LEU A 159 -19.84 19.59 19.15
CA LEU A 159 -20.11 19.43 20.57
C LEU A 159 -19.44 20.54 21.40
N GLU A 160 -18.22 20.89 21.12
CA GLU A 160 -17.53 22.00 21.79
C GLU A 160 -18.24 23.34 21.56
N ARG A 161 -18.69 23.62 20.33
CA ARG A 161 -19.47 24.82 20.02
C ARG A 161 -20.78 24.85 20.81
N PHE A 162 -21.47 23.72 20.87
CA PHE A 162 -22.72 23.59 21.62
C PHE A 162 -22.51 23.80 23.11
N GLN A 163 -21.47 23.20 23.70
CA GLN A 163 -21.11 23.40 25.10
C GLN A 163 -20.81 24.86 25.42
N LYS A 164 -20.00 25.55 24.59
CA LYS A 164 -19.70 26.97 24.77
C LYS A 164 -20.95 27.84 24.74
N LEU A 165 -21.88 27.56 23.84
CA LEU A 165 -23.15 28.28 23.75
C LEU A 165 -24.02 28.04 24.97
N THR A 166 -24.08 26.80 25.47
CA THR A 166 -24.89 26.42 26.64
C THR A 166 -24.35 27.05 27.91
N VAL A 167 -23.04 26.93 28.15
CA VAL A 167 -22.37 27.56 29.31
C VAL A 167 -22.51 29.09 29.27
N GLY A 168 -22.32 29.71 28.10
CA GLY A 168 -22.53 31.14 27.94
C GLY A 168 -23.96 31.59 28.26
N ARG A 169 -24.96 30.79 27.89
CA ARG A 169 -26.37 31.07 28.19
C ARG A 169 -26.67 30.91 29.68
N GLU A 170 -26.10 29.90 30.35
CA GLU A 170 -26.25 29.71 31.80
C GLU A 170 -25.62 30.83 32.61
N LEU A 171 -24.41 31.25 32.27
CA LEU A 171 -23.74 32.38 32.90
C LEU A 171 -24.55 33.69 32.76
N LYS A 172 -25.05 33.96 31.56
CA LYS A 172 -25.92 35.12 31.31
C LYS A 172 -27.21 35.07 32.14
N MET A 173 -27.81 33.89 32.31
CA MET A 173 -28.98 33.71 33.15
C MET A 173 -28.71 33.94 34.65
N ILE A 174 -27.52 33.56 35.13
CA ILE A 174 -27.09 33.82 36.52
C ILE A 174 -26.86 35.32 36.75
N GLU A 175 -26.18 36.01 35.82
CA GLU A 175 -26.00 37.43 35.86
C GLU A 175 -27.35 38.19 35.92
N LEU A 176 -28.27 37.87 34.98
CA LEU A 176 -29.58 38.50 34.94
C LEU A 176 -30.41 38.23 36.20
N LYS A 177 -30.36 37.03 36.79
CA LYS A 177 -31.04 36.73 38.05
C LYS A 177 -30.49 37.58 39.20
N LYS A 178 -29.18 37.76 39.27
CA LYS A 178 -28.51 38.59 40.25
C LYS A 178 -28.92 40.07 40.13
N GLU A 179 -28.92 40.57 38.90
CA GLU A 179 -29.34 41.93 38.60
C GLU A 179 -30.80 42.22 38.98
N ILE A 180 -31.70 41.24 38.72
CA ILE A 180 -33.11 41.32 39.14
C ILE A 180 -33.24 41.30 40.66
N GLU A 181 -32.44 40.54 41.37
CA GLU A 181 -32.46 40.45 42.82
C GLU A 181 -31.96 41.74 43.48
N ASP A 182 -30.90 42.32 42.95
CA ASP A 182 -30.37 43.63 43.36
C ASP A 182 -31.35 44.75 43.11
N LEU A 183 -32.08 44.75 42.00
CA LEU A 183 -33.14 45.72 41.70
C LEU A 183 -34.38 45.57 42.61
N LYS A 184 -34.70 44.37 43.08
CA LYS A 184 -35.79 44.10 44.01
C LYS A 184 -35.52 44.51 45.44
N GLN A 185 -34.23 44.55 45.82
CA GLN A 185 -33.76 45.00 47.15
C GLN A 185 -33.55 46.48 47.24
N GLY A 186 -34.04 47.29 46.27
CA GLY A 186 -33.96 48.73 46.11
C GLY A 186 -33.60 49.55 47.35
N PRO A 187 -33.11 50.79 47.21
CA PRO A 187 -32.54 51.57 48.32
C PRO A 187 -33.57 51.70 49.43
N GLY A 188 -33.20 51.16 50.60
CA GLY A 188 -34.03 51.29 51.84
C GLY A 188 -34.44 52.72 52.01
N LYS A 189 -35.72 52.93 52.20
CA LYS A 189 -36.25 54.22 52.60
C LYS A 189 -35.56 54.63 53.92
N GLU A 190 -34.82 55.73 53.91
CA GLU A 190 -34.61 56.58 55.07
C GLU A 190 -35.95 57.22 55.51
#